data_8b424e87e729b3a189f81f34d8d28902
#
_entry.id   8b424e87e729b3a189f81f34d8d28902
#
_cell.length_a   1.000
_cell.length_b   1.000
_cell.length_c   1.000
_cell.angle_alpha   90.00
_cell.angle_beta   90.00
_cell.angle_gamma   90.00
#
_symmetry.space_group_name_H-M   'P 1'
#
loop_
_entity.id
_entity.type
_entity.pdbx_description
1 polymer ?
#
loop_
_entity_poly.entity_id
_entity_poly.type
_entity_poly.pdbx_seq_one_letter_code
_entity_poly.pdbx_strand_id
1 'polypeptide(L)'
;MNRKGFTLIELLAVIALIGIIALLITPNLVNIFKSSTNKAMQVQESEMSEAGLLYLEDYCKNPMGSNRCPGTIHRENDYTYSGHVSLSLLESLKYIEEVQLNDVSCTGCVVFDHNKAKAYLKCGDSYVSDNIDSVCGL
;
A
#
# COMPACT_ATOMS: atom_id res chain seq x y z
N MET A 1 20.85 36.63 -39.11
CA MET A 1 20.66 35.81 -37.91
C MET A 1 21.99 35.69 -37.17
N ASN A 2 22.18 36.43 -36.05
CA ASN A 2 23.39 36.34 -35.24
C ASN A 2 23.36 35.04 -34.43
N ARG A 3 24.06 34.03 -34.89
CA ARG A 3 24.30 32.81 -34.12
C ARG A 3 25.44 33.09 -33.10
N LYS A 4 25.08 33.55 -31.92
CA LYS A 4 26.02 33.61 -30.82
C LYS A 4 26.23 32.19 -30.33
N GLY A 5 27.41 31.61 -30.57
CA GLY A 5 27.80 30.32 -30.00
C GLY A 5 28.07 30.47 -28.50
N PHE A 6 27.71 29.46 -27.74
CA PHE A 6 28.07 29.37 -26.32
C PHE A 6 29.60 29.33 -26.16
N THR A 7 30.13 30.09 -25.22
CA THR A 7 31.53 30.03 -24.87
C THR A 7 31.85 28.86 -23.96
N LEU A 8 33.03 28.29 -24.05
CA LEU A 8 33.48 27.18 -23.24
C LEU A 8 33.41 27.49 -21.73
N ILE A 9 33.69 28.74 -21.36
CA ILE A 9 33.61 29.20 -19.96
C ILE A 9 32.17 29.27 -19.45
N GLU A 10 31.26 29.64 -20.31
CA GLU A 10 29.82 29.70 -19.98
C GLU A 10 29.25 28.29 -19.68
N LEU A 11 29.68 27.29 -20.49
CA LEU A 11 29.33 25.89 -20.21
C LEU A 11 29.93 25.37 -18.91
N LEU A 12 31.21 25.68 -18.64
CA LEU A 12 31.88 25.31 -17.40
C LEU A 12 31.21 25.92 -16.18
N ALA A 13 30.79 27.17 -16.24
CA ALA A 13 30.09 27.86 -15.17
C ALA A 13 28.73 27.18 -14.86
N VAL A 14 27.98 26.79 -15.89
CA VAL A 14 26.69 26.14 -15.72
C VAL A 14 26.83 24.76 -15.05
N ILE A 15 27.77 23.91 -15.50
CA ILE A 15 27.98 22.61 -14.89
C ILE A 15 28.49 22.69 -13.45
N ALA A 16 29.32 23.70 -13.12
CA ALA A 16 29.77 23.96 -11.76
C ALA A 16 28.58 24.34 -10.84
N LEU A 17 27.69 25.22 -11.30
CA LEU A 17 26.49 25.63 -10.60
C LEU A 17 25.54 24.44 -10.36
N ILE A 18 25.27 23.62 -11.38
CA ILE A 18 24.43 22.42 -11.26
C ILE A 18 25.04 21.45 -10.26
N GLY A 19 26.37 21.26 -10.26
CA GLY A 19 27.09 20.40 -9.32
C GLY A 19 26.88 20.82 -7.87
N ILE A 20 26.96 22.11 -7.58
CA ILE A 20 26.74 22.64 -6.22
C ILE A 20 25.29 22.44 -5.76
N ILE A 21 24.32 22.71 -6.63
CA ILE A 21 22.88 22.53 -6.33
C ILE A 21 22.58 21.06 -6.09
N ALA A 22 23.12 20.15 -6.88
CA ALA A 22 22.93 18.72 -6.73
C ALA A 22 23.38 18.21 -5.35
N LEU A 23 24.49 18.69 -4.82
CA LEU A 23 25.00 18.31 -3.49
C LEU A 23 24.08 18.73 -2.35
N LEU A 24 23.37 19.85 -2.49
CA LEU A 24 22.46 20.37 -1.45
C LEU A 24 21.09 19.65 -1.44
N ILE A 25 20.65 19.15 -2.58
CA ILE A 25 19.30 18.57 -2.73
C ILE A 25 19.28 17.08 -2.39
N THR A 26 20.36 16.34 -2.66
CA THR A 26 20.40 14.87 -2.58
C THR A 26 19.98 14.29 -1.22
N PRO A 27 20.44 14.77 -0.04
CA PRO A 27 20.09 14.17 1.24
C PRO A 27 18.60 14.32 1.61
N ASN A 28 17.95 15.37 1.14
CA ASN A 28 16.55 15.65 1.44
C ASN A 28 15.59 14.83 0.56
N LEU A 29 15.98 14.52 -0.68
CA LEU A 29 15.15 13.77 -1.61
C LEU A 29 14.84 12.34 -1.10
N VAL A 30 15.82 11.66 -0.53
CA VAL A 30 15.62 10.28 -0.01
C VAL A 30 14.54 10.23 1.07
N ASN A 31 14.53 11.21 1.98
CA ASN A 31 13.52 11.28 3.04
C ASN A 31 12.12 11.61 2.49
N ILE A 32 12.05 12.47 1.46
CA ILE A 32 10.79 12.83 0.80
C ILE A 32 10.23 11.61 0.07
N PHE A 33 11.04 10.84 -0.63
CA PHE A 33 10.60 9.62 -1.31
C PHE A 33 10.10 8.56 -0.34
N LYS A 34 10.80 8.30 0.77
CA LYS A 34 10.33 7.38 1.82
C LYS A 34 8.99 7.81 2.42
N SER A 35 8.84 9.10 2.73
CA SER A 35 7.58 9.63 3.25
C SER A 35 6.44 9.52 2.24
N SER A 36 6.71 9.78 0.96
CA SER A 36 5.73 9.64 -0.12
C SER A 36 5.28 8.19 -0.31
N THR A 37 6.24 7.26 -0.31
CA THR A 37 5.96 5.82 -0.41
C THR A 37 5.10 5.33 0.76
N ASN A 38 5.43 5.73 2.00
CA ASN A 38 4.66 5.34 3.16
C ASN A 38 3.21 5.87 3.09
N LYS A 39 3.01 7.10 2.63
CA LYS A 39 1.66 7.65 2.43
C LYS A 39 0.89 6.91 1.36
N ALA A 40 1.53 6.56 0.25
CA ALA A 40 0.91 5.78 -0.81
C ALA A 40 0.46 4.40 -0.31
N MET A 41 1.29 3.72 0.50
CA MET A 41 0.95 2.44 1.09
C MET A 41 -0.18 2.54 2.12
N GLN A 42 -0.25 3.62 2.90
CA GLN A 42 -1.39 3.87 3.80
C GLN A 42 -2.72 4.04 3.02
N VAL A 43 -2.68 4.65 1.83
CA VAL A 43 -3.86 4.73 0.96
C VAL A 43 -4.25 3.33 0.47
N GLN A 44 -3.28 2.51 0.06
CA GLN A 44 -3.53 1.12 -0.33
C GLN A 44 -4.13 0.28 0.83
N GLU A 45 -3.66 0.47 2.06
CA GLU A 45 -4.27 -0.16 3.24
C GLU A 45 -5.71 0.29 3.46
N SER A 46 -6.03 1.57 3.21
CA SER A 46 -7.40 2.07 3.29
C SER A 46 -8.29 1.43 2.23
N GLU A 47 -7.85 1.39 0.98
CA GLU A 47 -8.57 0.72 -0.12
C GLU A 47 -8.77 -0.77 0.14
N MET A 48 -7.74 -1.44 0.66
CA MET A 48 -7.82 -2.84 1.05
C MET A 48 -8.79 -3.08 2.21
N SER A 49 -8.87 -2.15 3.17
CA SER A 49 -9.85 -2.21 4.27
C SER A 49 -11.27 -2.10 3.74
N GLU A 50 -11.52 -1.19 2.79
CA GLU A 50 -12.82 -1.05 2.12
C GLU A 50 -13.18 -2.30 1.30
N ALA A 51 -12.24 -2.86 0.55
CA ALA A 51 -12.41 -4.12 -0.18
C ALA A 51 -12.76 -5.28 0.76
N GLY A 52 -12.12 -5.34 1.93
CA GLY A 52 -12.45 -6.31 2.97
C GLY A 52 -13.87 -6.15 3.52
N LEU A 53 -14.34 -4.92 3.73
CA LEU A 53 -15.71 -4.65 4.16
C LEU A 53 -16.73 -5.08 3.09
N LEU A 54 -16.47 -4.80 1.82
CA LEU A 54 -17.32 -5.27 0.72
C LEU A 54 -17.37 -6.80 0.67
N TYR A 55 -16.22 -7.44 0.83
CA TYR A 55 -16.15 -8.90 0.92
C TYR A 55 -16.98 -9.44 2.09
N LEU A 56 -16.90 -8.83 3.28
CA LEU A 56 -17.67 -9.20 4.45
C LEU A 56 -19.20 -9.08 4.19
N GLU A 57 -19.59 -8.00 3.51
CA GLU A 57 -20.98 -7.73 3.13
C GLU A 57 -21.52 -8.83 2.18
N ASP A 58 -20.75 -9.15 1.14
CA ASP A 58 -21.18 -10.07 0.09
C ASP A 58 -21.17 -11.52 0.53
N TYR A 59 -20.19 -11.95 1.32
CA TYR A 59 -19.97 -13.36 1.67
C TYR A 59 -20.49 -13.75 3.05
N CYS A 60 -20.42 -12.85 4.03
CA CYS A 60 -20.75 -13.18 5.41
C CYS A 60 -22.11 -12.63 5.86
N LYS A 61 -22.47 -11.42 5.44
CA LYS A 61 -23.74 -10.79 5.85
C LYS A 61 -24.91 -11.10 4.93
N ASN A 62 -24.64 -11.47 3.68
CA ASN A 62 -25.71 -11.81 2.75
C ASN A 62 -26.36 -13.14 3.15
N PRO A 63 -27.69 -13.20 3.35
CA PRO A 63 -28.41 -14.43 3.73
C PRO A 63 -28.24 -15.58 2.74
N MET A 64 -28.02 -15.29 1.47
CA MET A 64 -27.70 -16.29 0.43
C MET A 64 -26.23 -16.73 0.45
N GLY A 65 -25.36 -15.98 1.13
CA GLY A 65 -23.92 -16.19 1.19
C GLY A 65 -23.40 -16.84 2.47
N SER A 66 -24.26 -17.06 3.47
CA SER A 66 -23.86 -17.50 4.81
C SER A 66 -23.03 -18.80 4.85
N ASN A 67 -23.14 -19.66 3.83
CA ASN A 67 -22.32 -20.87 3.71
C ASN A 67 -20.96 -20.64 3.02
N ARG A 68 -20.64 -19.41 2.64
CA ARG A 68 -19.40 -19.04 1.94
C ARG A 68 -18.43 -18.25 2.78
N CYS A 69 -18.85 -17.78 3.96
CA CYS A 69 -17.97 -17.07 4.87
C CYS A 69 -16.79 -17.98 5.28
N PRO A 70 -15.54 -17.57 5.06
CA PRO A 70 -14.39 -18.41 5.39
C PRO A 70 -14.29 -18.64 6.90
N GLY A 71 -13.75 -19.80 7.30
CA GLY A 71 -13.58 -20.18 8.70
C GLY A 71 -12.66 -19.26 9.51
N THR A 72 -11.97 -18.36 8.87
CA THR A 72 -11.14 -17.31 9.49
C THR A 72 -11.96 -16.11 9.99
N ILE A 73 -13.22 -16.01 9.58
CA ILE A 73 -14.14 -14.96 10.00
C ILE A 73 -15.22 -15.60 10.88
N HIS A 74 -15.35 -15.14 12.11
CA HIS A 74 -16.32 -15.61 13.09
C HIS A 74 -17.44 -14.60 13.28
N ARG A 75 -18.65 -15.08 13.28
CA ARG A 75 -19.82 -14.28 13.65
C ARG A 75 -19.96 -14.27 15.15
N GLU A 76 -19.84 -13.11 15.79
CA GLU A 76 -19.98 -12.94 17.23
C GLU A 76 -21.44 -12.79 17.67
N ASN A 77 -22.22 -12.07 16.87
CA ASN A 77 -23.67 -11.92 17.05
C ASN A 77 -24.32 -11.61 15.68
N ASP A 78 -25.61 -11.29 15.68
CA ASP A 78 -26.38 -11.10 14.44
C ASP A 78 -25.83 -10.03 13.50
N TYR A 79 -24.96 -9.12 13.98
CA TYR A 79 -24.48 -7.98 13.22
C TYR A 79 -22.98 -7.75 13.31
N THR A 80 -22.25 -8.52 14.13
CA THR A 80 -20.80 -8.32 14.35
C THR A 80 -19.99 -9.52 13.93
N TYR A 81 -18.88 -9.23 13.26
CA TYR A 81 -17.94 -10.22 12.75
C TYR A 81 -16.53 -9.86 13.21
N SER A 82 -15.75 -10.88 13.54
CA SER A 82 -14.33 -10.77 13.84
C SER A 82 -13.54 -11.84 13.09
N GLY A 83 -12.27 -11.58 12.86
CA GLY A 83 -11.39 -12.49 12.11
C GLY A 83 -10.56 -11.77 11.05
N HIS A 84 -10.10 -12.50 10.05
CA HIS A 84 -9.29 -11.92 8.99
C HIS A 84 -9.53 -12.57 7.63
N VAL A 85 -9.20 -11.82 6.58
CA VAL A 85 -9.17 -12.30 5.18
C VAL A 85 -7.83 -11.93 4.56
N SER A 86 -7.22 -12.85 3.82
CA SER A 86 -5.94 -12.60 3.16
C SER A 86 -6.07 -11.68 1.95
N LEU A 87 -5.03 -10.90 1.67
CA LEU A 87 -4.94 -10.07 0.47
C LEU A 87 -5.10 -10.91 -0.80
N SER A 88 -4.41 -12.06 -0.86
CA SER A 88 -4.47 -12.96 -2.03
C SER A 88 -5.88 -13.46 -2.35
N LEU A 89 -6.74 -13.64 -1.34
CA LEU A 89 -8.13 -13.99 -1.57
C LEU A 89 -8.93 -12.82 -2.15
N LEU A 90 -8.75 -11.61 -1.63
CA LEU A 90 -9.40 -10.40 -2.15
C LEU A 90 -9.00 -10.10 -3.59
N GLU A 91 -7.72 -10.28 -3.94
CA GLU A 91 -7.21 -10.14 -5.31
C GLU A 91 -7.79 -11.22 -6.25
N SER A 92 -7.83 -12.47 -5.82
CA SER A 92 -8.38 -13.58 -6.62
C SER A 92 -9.85 -13.40 -6.93
N LEU A 93 -10.61 -12.82 -6.02
CA LEU A 93 -12.03 -12.51 -6.15
C LEU A 93 -12.32 -11.14 -6.78
N LYS A 94 -11.27 -10.39 -7.14
CA LYS A 94 -11.37 -9.07 -7.79
C LYS A 94 -12.05 -7.98 -6.95
N TYR A 95 -11.94 -8.05 -5.64
CA TYR A 95 -12.32 -6.95 -4.74
C TYR A 95 -11.28 -5.84 -4.72
N ILE A 96 -10.03 -6.18 -4.99
CA ILE A 96 -8.91 -5.25 -5.13
C ILE A 96 -8.00 -5.74 -6.26
N GLU A 97 -7.33 -4.82 -6.93
CA GLU A 97 -6.28 -5.16 -7.88
C GLU A 97 -5.02 -5.63 -7.15
N GLU A 98 -4.11 -6.29 -7.88
CA GLU A 98 -2.84 -6.75 -7.31
C GLU A 98 -2.04 -5.57 -6.73
N VAL A 99 -1.72 -5.65 -5.45
CA VAL A 99 -0.97 -4.61 -4.74
C VAL A 99 0.52 -4.88 -4.88
N GLN A 100 1.24 -3.94 -5.47
CA GLN A 100 2.68 -4.03 -5.72
C GLN A 100 3.40 -2.76 -5.28
N LEU A 101 4.64 -2.90 -4.85
CA LEU A 101 5.56 -1.79 -4.60
C LEU A 101 6.92 -2.10 -5.23
N ASN A 102 7.37 -1.25 -6.17
CA ASN A 102 8.63 -1.43 -6.92
C ASN A 102 8.74 -2.83 -7.57
N ASP A 103 7.69 -3.27 -8.27
CA ASP A 103 7.59 -4.58 -8.92
C ASP A 103 7.66 -5.79 -7.95
N VAL A 104 7.48 -5.55 -6.65
CA VAL A 104 7.36 -6.60 -5.63
C VAL A 104 5.90 -6.72 -5.22
N SER A 105 5.30 -7.90 -5.43
CA SER A 105 3.94 -8.19 -4.98
C SER A 105 3.88 -8.15 -3.45
N CYS A 106 2.87 -7.48 -2.91
CA CYS A 106 2.66 -7.38 -1.49
C CYS A 106 1.90 -8.58 -0.94
N THR A 107 2.11 -8.89 0.32
CA THR A 107 1.32 -9.83 1.10
C THR A 107 0.62 -9.10 2.23
N GLY A 108 -0.46 -9.67 2.76
CA GLY A 108 -1.17 -9.01 3.84
C GLY A 108 -2.52 -9.61 4.14
N CYS A 109 -3.22 -8.96 5.05
CA CYS A 109 -4.58 -9.34 5.43
C CYS A 109 -5.41 -8.13 5.85
N VAL A 110 -6.73 -8.29 5.80
CA VAL A 110 -7.69 -7.39 6.46
C VAL A 110 -8.23 -8.07 7.69
N VAL A 111 -8.10 -7.42 8.83
CA VAL A 111 -8.63 -7.89 10.11
C VAL A 111 -9.92 -7.17 10.41
N PHE A 112 -10.92 -7.93 10.82
CA PHE A 112 -12.21 -7.44 11.26
C PHE A 112 -12.28 -7.49 12.78
N ASP A 113 -12.66 -6.37 13.37
CA ASP A 113 -12.97 -6.24 14.79
C ASP A 113 -14.28 -5.46 14.94
N HIS A 114 -15.35 -6.16 15.37
CA HIS A 114 -16.69 -5.58 15.53
C HIS A 114 -17.16 -4.79 14.28
N ASN A 115 -17.01 -5.36 13.09
CA ASN A 115 -17.32 -4.75 11.79
C ASN A 115 -16.44 -3.54 11.38
N LYS A 116 -15.38 -3.26 12.09
CA LYS A 116 -14.31 -2.38 11.62
C LYS A 116 -13.28 -3.22 10.89
N ALA A 117 -12.80 -2.72 9.77
CA ALA A 117 -11.74 -3.35 9.01
C ALA A 117 -10.44 -2.56 9.16
N LYS A 118 -9.35 -3.25 9.34
CA LYS A 118 -8.01 -2.68 9.29
C LYS A 118 -7.11 -3.57 8.45
N ALA A 119 -6.52 -2.99 7.40
CA ALA A 119 -5.59 -3.69 6.56
C ALA A 119 -4.16 -3.62 7.10
N TYR A 120 -3.39 -4.63 6.75
CA TYR A 120 -1.97 -4.75 7.03
C TYR A 120 -1.28 -5.25 5.77
N LEU A 121 -0.20 -4.58 5.34
CA LEU A 121 0.56 -4.88 4.13
C LEU A 121 2.04 -5.07 4.42
N LYS A 122 2.65 -5.99 3.66
CA LYS A 122 4.10 -6.21 3.63
C LYS A 122 4.53 -6.34 2.18
N CYS A 123 5.36 -5.40 1.73
CA CYS A 123 5.87 -5.31 0.37
C CYS A 123 7.41 -5.45 0.40
N GLY A 124 7.88 -6.68 0.50
CA GLY A 124 9.31 -6.97 0.73
C GLY A 124 9.83 -6.28 2.00
N ASP A 125 11.01 -5.69 1.90
CA ASP A 125 11.62 -4.90 2.99
C ASP A 125 11.33 -3.39 2.86
N SER A 126 10.63 -2.99 1.79
CA SER A 126 10.38 -1.57 1.48
C SER A 126 9.23 -0.96 2.26
N TYR A 127 8.24 -1.76 2.60
CA TYR A 127 7.10 -1.38 3.42
C TYR A 127 6.58 -2.54 4.24
N VAL A 128 6.42 -2.34 5.55
CA VAL A 128 5.87 -3.34 6.47
C VAL A 128 4.98 -2.63 7.48
N SER A 129 3.71 -3.03 7.54
CA SER A 129 2.78 -2.54 8.55
C SER A 129 3.14 -3.06 9.95
N ASP A 130 2.90 -2.25 10.96
CA ASP A 130 3.17 -2.62 12.35
C ASP A 130 2.40 -3.90 12.76
N ASN A 131 3.12 -4.86 13.35
CA ASN A 131 2.54 -6.11 13.88
C ASN A 131 1.91 -7.05 12.85
N ILE A 132 2.19 -6.92 11.56
CA ILE A 132 1.58 -7.75 10.51
C ILE A 132 1.78 -9.25 10.73
N ASP A 133 2.98 -9.69 11.12
CA ASP A 133 3.29 -11.12 11.29
C ASP A 133 2.45 -11.76 12.41
N SER A 134 2.20 -11.01 13.50
CA SER A 134 1.39 -11.48 14.62
C SER A 134 -0.10 -11.45 14.32
N VAL A 135 -0.55 -10.55 13.47
CA VAL A 135 -1.96 -10.29 13.18
C VAL A 135 -2.47 -11.12 12.02
N CYS A 136 -1.67 -11.24 10.96
CA CYS A 136 -2.02 -11.99 9.75
C CYS A 136 -1.58 -13.46 9.78
N GLY A 137 -0.70 -13.84 10.72
CA GLY A 137 -0.14 -15.18 10.79
C GLY A 137 0.79 -15.51 9.63
N LEU A 138 1.53 -14.50 9.16
CA LEU A 138 2.52 -14.61 8.06
C LEU A 138 3.87 -15.03 8.60
#